data_32484e884a565a901ff6b3284e26d7b2
#
_entry.id   32484e884a565a901ff6b3284e26d7b2
#
_cell.length_a   1.000
_cell.length_b   1.000
_cell.length_c   1.000
_cell.angle_alpha   90.00
_cell.angle_beta   90.00
_cell.angle_gamma   90.00
#
_symmetry.space_group_name_H-M   'P 1'
#
loop_
_entity.id
_entity.type
_entity.pdbx_description
1 polymer ?
#
loop_
_entity_poly.entity_id
_entity_poly.type
_entity_poly.pdbx_seq_one_letter_code
_entity_poly.pdbx_strand_id
1 'polypeptide(L)'
;MINLKFYKQAAAKAMLCLLPFLLPAITLQAQKAAKKPKYVIIGYVGGYKGVANMEMVNPEKLTHINYAFVNVKNNRAFLSHERTDTINFRNLVQLKKRNPALKVLISIGGWTWSGNFSNAVLTDTAREAFSASAVAIIKKFDLDGIDIDWEYPGMAGNVGNIYRPEDKVNYTLMFKALRHDLDILEKQAGKKLLLTTAVGGFKRFLDHTEMDKAQQYLDYINLMTYDYFQDSLGIAVHHTNLYASKQYQTENYADKAVSDFIAAGVPASKLVLGVAFYGRSSRVLDIAQNGLGMKRAEYIHVGGYTLIKDSLLNQKGFKYYRDRNAEAPYLFNASTKQFISYDDEWSIKAKCHYLIKHKLAGVMFWEYADDKKEYLLNEIDARLRAR
;
A
#
# COMPACT_ATOMS: atom_id res chain seq x y z
N MET A 1 -85.73 14.45 54.66
CA MET A 1 -86.36 15.75 54.34
C MET A 1 -85.63 16.36 53.22
N ILE A 2 -86.21 16.37 52.01
CA ILE A 2 -86.48 17.56 51.22
C ILE A 2 -85.20 18.30 50.78
N ASN A 3 -84.92 18.58 49.50
CA ASN A 3 -85.76 18.88 48.34
C ASN A 3 -84.96 18.85 47.04
N LEU A 4 -85.62 18.48 45.95
CA LEU A 4 -85.30 18.71 44.60
C LEU A 4 -85.16 20.19 44.23
N LYS A 5 -84.34 20.51 43.19
CA LYS A 5 -84.75 21.31 42.02
C LYS A 5 -83.57 21.48 41.04
N PHE A 6 -83.73 20.90 39.87
CA PHE A 6 -83.87 21.48 38.51
C PHE A 6 -83.10 22.78 38.26
N TYR A 7 -82.25 22.76 37.22
CA TYR A 7 -82.41 23.57 36.01
C TYR A 7 -81.35 23.33 34.90
N LYS A 8 -81.88 22.93 33.76
CA LYS A 8 -81.65 23.42 32.41
C LYS A 8 -80.25 23.40 31.75
N GLN A 9 -80.29 22.76 30.62
CA GLN A 9 -79.42 22.76 29.42
C GLN A 9 -78.86 24.11 29.01
N ALA A 10 -77.55 24.15 28.67
CA ALA A 10 -77.03 25.04 27.64
C ALA A 10 -76.03 24.24 26.80
N ALA A 11 -76.38 24.03 25.52
CA ALA A 11 -75.51 23.44 24.53
C ALA A 11 -74.44 24.43 24.13
N ALA A 12 -73.19 24.12 24.36
CA ALA A 12 -72.05 24.86 23.79
C ALA A 12 -71.42 23.98 22.68
N LYS A 13 -71.59 24.44 21.43
CA LYS A 13 -70.90 23.88 20.29
C LYS A 13 -69.40 24.04 20.42
N ALA A 14 -68.68 22.94 20.66
CA ALA A 14 -67.22 22.90 20.54
C ALA A 14 -66.85 22.73 19.06
N MET A 15 -66.34 23.78 18.46
CA MET A 15 -65.81 23.82 17.12
C MET A 15 -64.42 23.16 17.16
N LEU A 16 -64.30 21.92 16.68
CA LEU A 16 -63.04 21.16 16.58
C LEU A 16 -62.22 21.73 15.43
N CYS A 17 -61.23 22.59 15.70
CA CYS A 17 -60.22 23.00 14.76
C CYS A 17 -59.29 21.82 14.47
N LEU A 18 -59.50 21.17 13.32
CA LEU A 18 -58.52 20.25 12.74
C LEU A 18 -57.36 21.04 12.16
N LEU A 19 -56.26 21.14 12.90
CA LEU A 19 -54.95 21.55 12.38
C LEU A 19 -54.36 20.37 11.62
N PRO A 20 -54.00 20.49 10.33
CA PRO A 20 -53.25 19.47 9.65
C PRO A 20 -51.83 19.46 10.15
N PHE A 21 -51.44 18.40 10.86
CA PHE A 21 -50.03 18.11 11.13
C PHE A 21 -49.32 17.80 9.81
N LEU A 22 -48.67 18.81 9.22
CA LEU A 22 -47.68 18.61 8.17
C LEU A 22 -46.44 17.95 8.80
N LEU A 23 -46.39 16.62 8.80
CA LEU A 23 -45.16 15.87 9.03
C LEU A 23 -44.20 16.18 7.85
N PRO A 24 -43.00 16.70 8.10
CA PRO A 24 -42.01 16.81 7.03
C PRO A 24 -41.71 15.39 6.55
N ALA A 25 -41.99 15.10 5.29
CA ALA A 25 -41.55 13.91 4.62
C ALA A 25 -40.02 13.96 4.56
N ILE A 26 -39.35 13.30 5.52
CA ILE A 26 -37.91 13.02 5.46
C ILE A 26 -37.75 12.08 4.27
N THR A 27 -37.44 12.66 3.10
CA THR A 27 -36.97 11.89 1.95
C THR A 27 -35.64 11.27 2.34
N LEU A 28 -35.68 10.02 2.79
CA LEU A 28 -34.49 9.19 2.93
C LEU A 28 -33.94 9.00 1.50
N GLN A 29 -33.05 9.90 1.08
CA GLN A 29 -32.25 9.65 -0.11
C GLN A 29 -31.41 8.42 0.21
N ALA A 30 -31.85 7.26 -0.29
CA ALA A 30 -31.06 6.05 -0.29
C ALA A 30 -29.75 6.39 -1.04
N GLN A 31 -28.67 6.64 -0.27
CA GLN A 31 -27.33 6.72 -0.83
C GLN A 31 -27.11 5.41 -1.58
N LYS A 32 -27.07 5.49 -2.92
CA LYS A 32 -26.68 4.35 -3.75
C LYS A 32 -25.39 3.80 -3.16
N ALA A 33 -25.43 2.60 -2.62
CA ALA A 33 -24.25 1.93 -2.11
C ALA A 33 -23.18 1.99 -3.21
N ALA A 34 -22.07 2.68 -2.94
CA ALA A 34 -21.00 2.83 -3.90
C ALA A 34 -20.53 1.43 -4.29
N LYS A 35 -20.56 1.12 -5.60
CA LYS A 35 -20.06 -0.17 -6.09
C LYS A 35 -18.66 -0.39 -5.56
N LYS A 36 -18.43 -1.54 -4.92
CA LYS A 36 -17.09 -1.92 -4.44
C LYS A 36 -16.11 -1.83 -5.62
N PRO A 37 -14.98 -1.11 -5.49
CA PRO A 37 -14.03 -0.98 -6.59
C PRO A 37 -13.53 -2.37 -7.00
N LYS A 38 -13.44 -2.60 -8.30
CA LYS A 38 -13.03 -3.89 -8.87
C LYS A 38 -11.57 -4.21 -8.56
N TYR A 39 -10.73 -3.17 -8.50
CA TYR A 39 -9.29 -3.28 -8.22
C TYR A 39 -8.93 -2.42 -7.02
N VAL A 40 -7.96 -2.87 -6.22
CA VAL A 40 -7.40 -2.05 -5.14
C VAL A 40 -6.33 -1.10 -5.68
N ILE A 41 -6.28 0.10 -5.11
CA ILE A 41 -5.22 1.10 -5.33
C ILE A 41 -4.70 1.44 -3.94
N ILE A 42 -3.49 0.97 -3.61
CA ILE A 42 -2.88 1.05 -2.29
C ILE A 42 -1.72 2.05 -2.34
N GLY A 43 -1.80 3.14 -1.59
CA GLY A 43 -0.71 4.11 -1.46
C GLY A 43 0.01 3.99 -0.13
N TYR A 44 1.34 3.91 -0.14
CA TYR A 44 2.13 4.05 1.07
C TYR A 44 2.34 5.52 1.39
N VAL A 45 2.03 5.91 2.63
CA VAL A 45 2.20 7.27 3.15
C VAL A 45 3.23 7.26 4.27
N GLY A 46 4.38 7.88 4.03
CA GLY A 46 5.51 7.91 4.97
C GLY A 46 5.27 8.84 6.16
N GLY A 47 5.34 8.29 7.38
CA GLY A 47 5.34 9.05 8.63
C GLY A 47 6.72 9.30 9.23
N TYR A 48 7.75 8.68 8.69
CA TYR A 48 9.13 8.78 9.16
C TYR A 48 9.78 10.16 8.93
N LYS A 49 9.16 11.00 8.13
CA LYS A 49 9.56 12.41 7.90
C LYS A 49 8.83 13.38 8.84
N GLY A 50 8.06 12.89 9.82
CA GLY A 50 7.27 13.69 10.74
C GLY A 50 5.78 13.70 10.43
N VAL A 51 5.10 14.82 10.66
CA VAL A 51 3.67 14.94 10.33
C VAL A 51 3.50 15.04 8.81
N ALA A 52 2.81 14.04 8.23
CA ALA A 52 2.53 14.00 6.81
C ALA A 52 1.48 15.07 6.41
N ASN A 53 1.68 15.70 5.27
CA ASN A 53 0.72 16.68 4.74
C ASN A 53 -0.47 15.96 4.09
N MET A 54 -1.57 15.84 4.83
CA MET A 54 -2.78 15.15 4.38
C MET A 54 -3.60 15.94 3.35
N GLU A 55 -3.36 17.23 3.18
CA GLU A 55 -4.00 18.03 2.12
C GLU A 55 -3.53 17.58 0.73
N MET A 56 -2.31 17.04 0.66
CA MET A 56 -1.77 16.50 -0.58
C MET A 56 -2.30 15.09 -0.91
N VAL A 57 -2.99 14.43 0.04
CA VAL A 57 -3.52 13.08 -0.17
C VAL A 57 -4.93 13.15 -0.74
N ASN A 58 -5.12 12.58 -1.92
CA ASN A 58 -6.41 12.47 -2.58
C ASN A 58 -7.05 11.09 -2.28
N PRO A 59 -7.88 10.99 -1.23
CA PRO A 59 -8.45 9.72 -0.81
C PRO A 59 -9.44 9.15 -1.83
N GLU A 60 -10.02 9.99 -2.69
CA GLU A 60 -10.98 9.56 -3.71
C GLU A 60 -10.32 8.66 -4.76
N LYS A 61 -9.01 8.78 -5.00
CA LYS A 61 -8.25 7.93 -5.93
C LYS A 61 -7.67 6.68 -5.30
N LEU A 62 -7.83 6.51 -3.98
CA LEU A 62 -7.29 5.38 -3.24
C LEU A 62 -8.39 4.45 -2.73
N THR A 63 -8.07 3.17 -2.59
CA THR A 63 -8.88 2.22 -1.84
C THR A 63 -8.27 1.95 -0.46
N HIS A 64 -6.94 2.01 -0.37
CA HIS A 64 -6.19 1.75 0.85
C HIS A 64 -5.04 2.75 1.00
N ILE A 65 -4.73 3.06 2.24
CA ILE A 65 -3.49 3.74 2.64
C ILE A 65 -2.77 2.84 3.64
N ASN A 66 -1.52 2.51 3.36
CA ASN A 66 -0.60 1.88 4.29
C ASN A 66 0.30 2.94 4.90
N TYR A 67 0.16 3.19 6.21
CA TYR A 67 1.00 4.14 6.92
C TYR A 67 2.38 3.53 7.21
N ALA A 68 3.42 4.11 6.65
CA ALA A 68 4.80 3.65 6.76
C ALA A 68 5.61 4.55 7.70
N PHE A 69 6.07 4.09 8.87
CA PHE A 69 6.01 2.73 9.37
C PHE A 69 5.79 2.69 10.88
N VAL A 70 5.34 1.54 11.35
CA VAL A 70 5.41 1.13 12.75
C VAL A 70 6.63 0.23 12.92
N ASN A 71 7.39 0.39 14.00
CA ASN A 71 8.61 -0.37 14.26
C ASN A 71 8.34 -1.64 15.07
N VAL A 72 9.34 -2.49 15.20
CA VAL A 72 9.34 -3.68 16.07
C VAL A 72 10.41 -3.51 17.14
N LYS A 73 10.01 -3.54 18.42
CA LYS A 73 10.91 -3.43 19.57
C LYS A 73 10.44 -4.32 20.71
N ASN A 74 11.34 -5.08 21.33
CA ASN A 74 11.04 -5.95 22.46
C ASN A 74 9.85 -6.89 22.18
N ASN A 75 9.87 -7.54 21.01
CA ASN A 75 8.81 -8.42 20.50
C ASN A 75 7.42 -7.78 20.41
N ARG A 76 7.35 -6.48 20.14
CA ARG A 76 6.09 -5.73 20.05
C ARG A 76 6.14 -4.75 18.89
N ALA A 77 4.97 -4.51 18.27
CA ALA A 77 4.76 -3.35 17.43
C ALA A 77 4.94 -2.07 18.29
N PHE A 78 5.72 -1.12 17.79
CA PHE A 78 6.16 0.03 18.57
C PHE A 78 6.14 1.31 17.74
N LEU A 79 5.53 2.37 18.26
CA LEU A 79 5.50 3.70 17.64
C LEU A 79 6.82 4.43 17.96
N SER A 80 7.74 4.49 17.00
CA SER A 80 9.05 5.16 17.19
C SER A 80 8.93 6.66 17.35
N HIS A 81 7.90 7.24 16.79
CA HIS A 81 7.59 8.68 16.83
C HIS A 81 6.17 8.91 17.32
N GLU A 82 5.83 8.38 18.51
CA GLU A 82 4.44 8.29 19.02
C GLU A 82 3.64 9.61 18.86
N ARG A 83 4.26 10.76 19.10
CA ARG A 83 3.60 12.06 18.94
C ARG A 83 3.14 12.31 17.51
N THR A 84 4.03 12.16 16.53
CA THR A 84 3.74 12.40 15.12
C THR A 84 2.91 11.28 14.51
N ASP A 85 3.17 10.02 14.88
CA ASP A 85 2.40 8.86 14.46
C ASP A 85 0.94 9.00 14.87
N THR A 86 0.68 9.41 16.13
CA THR A 86 -0.68 9.64 16.63
C THR A 86 -1.42 10.73 15.86
N ILE A 87 -0.74 11.81 15.49
CA ILE A 87 -1.31 12.89 14.66
C ILE A 87 -1.63 12.34 13.27
N ASN A 88 -0.69 11.62 12.66
CA ASN A 88 -0.85 11.04 11.33
C ASN A 88 -2.03 10.06 11.27
N PHE A 89 -2.16 9.16 12.24
CA PHE A 89 -3.30 8.22 12.28
C PHE A 89 -4.65 8.92 12.35
N ARG A 90 -4.79 9.94 13.22
CA ARG A 90 -6.03 10.72 13.31
C ARG A 90 -6.34 11.43 11.99
N ASN A 91 -5.34 12.03 11.38
CA ASN A 91 -5.51 12.75 10.12
C ASN A 91 -5.86 11.79 8.97
N LEU A 92 -5.24 10.61 8.89
CA LEU A 92 -5.57 9.59 7.90
C LEU A 92 -7.01 9.09 8.05
N VAL A 93 -7.48 8.87 9.29
CA VAL A 93 -8.87 8.48 9.54
C VAL A 93 -9.85 9.60 9.13
N GLN A 94 -9.49 10.90 9.27
CA GLN A 94 -10.33 11.99 8.79
C GLN A 94 -10.52 12.00 7.27
N LEU A 95 -9.60 11.43 6.49
CA LEU A 95 -9.77 11.28 5.03
C LEU A 95 -11.00 10.43 4.66
N LYS A 96 -11.44 9.55 5.56
CA LYS A 96 -12.69 8.78 5.38
C LYS A 96 -13.95 9.65 5.30
N LYS A 97 -13.92 10.89 5.75
CA LYS A 97 -15.02 11.84 5.54
C LYS A 97 -15.22 12.15 4.07
N ARG A 98 -14.13 12.15 3.28
CA ARG A 98 -14.15 12.36 1.83
C ARG A 98 -14.36 11.05 1.07
N ASN A 99 -13.79 9.94 1.54
CA ASN A 99 -13.99 8.60 0.98
C ASN A 99 -14.31 7.60 2.10
N PRO A 100 -15.60 7.37 2.43
CA PRO A 100 -16.00 6.43 3.48
C PRO A 100 -15.57 4.97 3.24
N ALA A 101 -15.27 4.59 2.00
CA ALA A 101 -14.81 3.25 1.66
C ALA A 101 -13.31 3.06 1.84
N LEU A 102 -12.54 4.15 2.08
CA LEU A 102 -11.10 4.11 2.28
C LEU A 102 -10.72 3.22 3.47
N LYS A 103 -9.71 2.38 3.28
CA LYS A 103 -9.09 1.58 4.33
C LYS A 103 -7.75 2.17 4.72
N VAL A 104 -7.50 2.29 6.01
CA VAL A 104 -6.24 2.80 6.57
C VAL A 104 -5.60 1.71 7.42
N LEU A 105 -4.43 1.25 7.01
CA LEU A 105 -3.66 0.21 7.69
C LEU A 105 -2.37 0.80 8.25
N ILE A 106 -1.85 0.21 9.33
CA ILE A 106 -0.44 0.39 9.70
C ILE A 106 0.41 -0.59 8.92
N SER A 107 1.53 -0.12 8.35
CA SER A 107 2.58 -0.98 7.83
C SER A 107 3.68 -1.10 8.88
N ILE A 108 4.02 -2.34 9.26
CA ILE A 108 5.01 -2.63 10.30
C ILE A 108 6.28 -3.13 9.62
N GLY A 109 7.42 -2.49 9.88
CA GLY A 109 8.72 -2.87 9.33
C GLY A 109 9.30 -1.88 8.33
N GLY A 110 9.44 -2.31 7.07
CA GLY A 110 10.19 -1.62 6.02
C GLY A 110 11.71 -1.84 6.15
N TRP A 111 12.47 -1.35 5.16
CA TRP A 111 13.91 -1.60 5.06
C TRP A 111 14.69 -1.33 6.35
N THR A 112 14.41 -0.19 6.99
CA THR A 112 15.15 0.27 8.16
C THR A 112 14.72 -0.40 9.47
N TRP A 113 13.44 -0.83 9.58
CA TRP A 113 12.85 -1.28 10.84
C TRP A 113 12.50 -2.77 10.87
N SER A 114 13.03 -3.56 9.94
CA SER A 114 12.85 -5.02 9.91
C SER A 114 13.80 -5.80 10.83
N GLY A 115 14.78 -5.16 11.48
CA GLY A 115 15.86 -5.81 12.21
C GLY A 115 15.42 -6.70 13.38
N ASN A 116 14.26 -6.45 13.98
CA ASN A 116 13.80 -7.17 15.16
C ASN A 116 12.69 -8.22 14.88
N PHE A 117 12.23 -8.38 13.65
CA PHE A 117 11.17 -9.33 13.34
C PHE A 117 11.51 -10.77 13.74
N SER A 118 12.70 -11.24 13.36
CA SER A 118 13.15 -12.60 13.63
C SER A 118 13.10 -12.96 15.13
N ASN A 119 13.35 -11.99 16.03
CA ASN A 119 13.17 -12.16 17.47
C ASN A 119 11.70 -12.12 17.88
N ALA A 120 10.92 -11.18 17.31
CA ALA A 120 9.52 -10.98 17.67
C ALA A 120 8.61 -12.15 17.28
N VAL A 121 9.06 -13.01 16.37
CA VAL A 121 8.28 -14.15 15.90
C VAL A 121 8.88 -15.51 16.25
N LEU A 122 9.97 -15.53 17.00
CA LEU A 122 10.74 -16.76 17.26
C LEU A 122 9.97 -17.80 18.08
N THR A 123 9.22 -17.37 19.08
CA THR A 123 8.45 -18.25 19.97
C THR A 123 6.95 -17.90 19.93
N ASP A 124 6.09 -18.81 20.37
CA ASP A 124 4.64 -18.57 20.46
C ASP A 124 4.34 -17.35 21.32
N THR A 125 4.95 -17.25 22.50
CA THR A 125 4.79 -16.09 23.42
C THR A 125 5.22 -14.77 22.77
N ALA A 126 6.31 -14.79 21.99
CA ALA A 126 6.77 -13.59 21.28
C ALA A 126 5.78 -13.19 20.18
N ARG A 127 5.28 -14.17 19.39
CA ARG A 127 4.25 -13.94 18.36
C ARG A 127 2.94 -13.39 18.94
N GLU A 128 2.48 -13.94 20.05
CA GLU A 128 1.29 -13.45 20.77
C GLU A 128 1.50 -12.01 21.24
N ALA A 129 2.65 -11.70 21.84
CA ALA A 129 2.96 -10.34 22.29
C ALA A 129 3.05 -9.33 21.11
N PHE A 130 3.63 -9.76 19.98
CA PHE A 130 3.69 -8.96 18.75
C PHE A 130 2.29 -8.70 18.20
N SER A 131 1.49 -9.75 18.03
CA SER A 131 0.13 -9.67 17.51
C SER A 131 -0.76 -8.78 18.38
N ALA A 132 -0.80 -9.02 19.67
CA ALA A 132 -1.60 -8.23 20.61
C ALA A 132 -1.24 -6.74 20.59
N SER A 133 0.07 -6.41 20.48
CA SER A 133 0.52 -5.02 20.43
C SER A 133 0.14 -4.32 19.12
N ALA A 134 0.23 -5.02 17.98
CA ALA A 134 -0.19 -4.50 16.68
C ALA A 134 -1.71 -4.25 16.64
N VAL A 135 -2.49 -5.21 17.12
CA VAL A 135 -3.96 -5.09 17.22
C VAL A 135 -4.39 -3.99 18.18
N ALA A 136 -3.65 -3.77 19.30
CA ALA A 136 -3.92 -2.67 20.21
C ALA A 136 -3.76 -1.30 19.55
N ILE A 137 -2.78 -1.12 18.64
CA ILE A 137 -2.60 0.13 17.87
C ILE A 137 -3.82 0.37 16.98
N ILE A 138 -4.25 -0.60 16.18
CA ILE A 138 -5.38 -0.40 15.28
C ILE A 138 -6.69 -0.19 16.01
N LYS A 139 -6.89 -0.85 17.16
CA LYS A 139 -8.04 -0.62 18.04
C LYS A 139 -8.05 0.80 18.61
N LYS A 140 -6.88 1.27 19.12
CA LYS A 140 -6.75 2.61 19.74
C LYS A 140 -7.08 3.74 18.76
N PHE A 141 -6.74 3.59 17.47
CA PHE A 141 -6.89 4.64 16.46
C PHE A 141 -7.99 4.37 15.45
N ASP A 142 -8.82 3.35 15.63
CA ASP A 142 -9.91 2.94 14.73
C ASP A 142 -9.45 2.71 13.27
N LEU A 143 -8.29 2.06 13.11
CA LEU A 143 -7.73 1.73 11.81
C LEU A 143 -8.38 0.45 11.24
N ASP A 144 -8.10 0.13 9.98
CA ASP A 144 -8.79 -0.95 9.26
C ASP A 144 -7.95 -2.22 9.10
N GLY A 145 -6.72 -2.24 9.60
CA GLY A 145 -5.90 -3.45 9.50
C GLY A 145 -4.40 -3.24 9.65
N ILE A 146 -3.69 -4.31 9.36
CA ILE A 146 -2.23 -4.41 9.50
C ILE A 146 -1.65 -4.85 8.17
N ASP A 147 -0.58 -4.19 7.76
CA ASP A 147 0.33 -4.58 6.70
C ASP A 147 1.68 -4.97 7.32
N ILE A 148 2.30 -6.06 6.87
CA ILE A 148 3.63 -6.48 7.32
C ILE A 148 4.62 -6.28 6.18
N ASP A 149 5.66 -5.51 6.46
CA ASP A 149 6.75 -5.24 5.53
C ASP A 149 8.07 -5.70 6.15
N TRP A 150 8.27 -7.02 6.19
CA TRP A 150 9.49 -7.62 6.72
C TRP A 150 10.54 -7.85 5.64
N GLU A 151 11.64 -7.10 5.70
CA GLU A 151 12.71 -7.13 4.72
C GLU A 151 14.04 -7.64 5.32
N TYR A 152 14.31 -8.97 5.38
CA TYR A 152 13.48 -10.04 4.84
C TYR A 152 13.47 -11.24 5.81
N PRO A 153 12.44 -12.09 5.82
CA PRO A 153 12.45 -13.33 6.58
C PRO A 153 13.51 -14.28 6.03
N GLY A 154 14.31 -14.91 6.91
CA GLY A 154 15.27 -15.95 6.58
C GLY A 154 16.46 -15.54 5.72
N MET A 155 16.60 -14.25 5.38
CA MET A 155 17.68 -13.75 4.54
C MET A 155 18.10 -12.34 4.90
N ALA A 156 19.31 -11.96 4.47
CA ALA A 156 19.84 -10.62 4.73
C ALA A 156 18.96 -9.55 4.10
N GLY A 157 18.61 -8.53 4.88
CA GLY A 157 18.03 -7.26 4.50
C GLY A 157 18.99 -6.11 4.74
N ASN A 158 18.55 -5.06 5.44
CA ASN A 158 19.43 -3.96 5.85
C ASN A 158 20.54 -4.46 6.77
N VAL A 159 21.67 -3.76 6.75
CA VAL A 159 22.84 -4.10 7.58
C VAL A 159 22.44 -4.11 9.06
N GLY A 160 22.77 -5.22 9.75
CA GLY A 160 22.42 -5.43 11.15
C GLY A 160 21.07 -6.09 11.40
N ASN A 161 20.26 -6.34 10.38
CA ASN A 161 19.03 -7.11 10.55
C ASN A 161 19.33 -8.55 10.95
N ILE A 162 18.60 -9.04 11.96
CA ILE A 162 18.66 -10.45 12.38
C ILE A 162 17.78 -11.26 11.46
N TYR A 163 18.29 -12.40 11.00
CA TYR A 163 17.53 -13.39 10.21
C TYR A 163 17.98 -14.81 10.56
N ARG A 164 17.08 -15.78 10.45
CA ARG A 164 17.28 -17.18 10.80
C ARG A 164 16.58 -18.12 9.82
N PRO A 165 17.02 -19.36 9.64
CA PRO A 165 16.30 -20.36 8.82
C PRO A 165 14.84 -20.57 9.30
N GLU A 166 14.60 -20.49 10.62
CA GLU A 166 13.29 -20.66 11.25
C GLU A 166 12.29 -19.57 10.87
N ASP A 167 12.77 -18.41 10.38
CA ASP A 167 11.92 -17.33 9.93
C ASP A 167 10.98 -17.78 8.81
N LYS A 168 11.39 -18.76 8.00
CA LYS A 168 10.57 -19.36 6.95
C LYS A 168 9.20 -19.84 7.47
N VAL A 169 9.21 -20.61 8.54
CA VAL A 169 7.99 -21.13 9.19
C VAL A 169 7.35 -20.07 10.08
N ASN A 170 8.18 -19.32 10.83
CA ASN A 170 7.70 -18.30 11.76
C ASN A 170 6.98 -17.14 11.06
N TYR A 171 7.31 -16.83 9.80
CA TYR A 171 6.59 -15.90 8.96
C TYR A 171 5.12 -16.29 8.79
N THR A 172 4.87 -17.57 8.49
CA THR A 172 3.50 -18.12 8.39
C THR A 172 2.79 -18.08 9.74
N LEU A 173 3.47 -18.49 10.81
CA LEU A 173 2.89 -18.52 12.17
C LEU A 173 2.57 -17.12 12.71
N MET A 174 3.34 -16.11 12.33
CA MET A 174 3.05 -14.70 12.62
C MET A 174 1.71 -14.28 12.02
N PHE A 175 1.47 -14.58 10.74
CA PHE A 175 0.19 -14.25 10.11
C PHE A 175 -0.98 -15.00 10.73
N LYS A 176 -0.78 -16.26 11.13
CA LYS A 176 -1.80 -17.01 11.87
C LYS A 176 -2.18 -16.33 13.17
N ALA A 177 -1.20 -15.87 13.96
CA ALA A 177 -1.44 -15.15 15.21
C ALA A 177 -2.14 -13.80 14.97
N LEU A 178 -1.63 -13.00 14.03
CA LEU A 178 -2.23 -11.70 13.66
C LEU A 178 -3.68 -11.88 13.17
N ARG A 179 -3.95 -12.85 12.30
CA ARG A 179 -5.32 -13.11 11.80
C ARG A 179 -6.25 -13.53 12.92
N HIS A 180 -5.78 -14.37 13.86
CA HIS A 180 -6.56 -14.79 15.01
C HIS A 180 -7.03 -13.59 15.85
N ASP A 181 -6.11 -12.69 16.22
CA ASP A 181 -6.42 -11.53 17.05
C ASP A 181 -7.25 -10.48 16.30
N LEU A 182 -6.99 -10.31 14.98
CA LEU A 182 -7.81 -9.47 14.11
C LEU A 182 -9.25 -9.99 14.02
N ASP A 183 -9.46 -11.31 13.91
CA ASP A 183 -10.82 -11.90 13.85
C ASP A 183 -11.59 -11.69 15.16
N ILE A 184 -10.89 -11.71 16.30
CA ILE A 184 -11.50 -11.36 17.59
C ILE A 184 -11.93 -9.90 17.62
N LEU A 185 -11.04 -8.99 17.21
CA LEU A 185 -11.34 -7.56 17.16
C LEU A 185 -12.43 -7.25 16.12
N GLU A 186 -12.44 -7.92 14.98
CA GLU A 186 -13.44 -7.79 13.92
C GLU A 186 -14.85 -8.07 14.43
N LYS A 187 -15.01 -9.16 15.21
CA LYS A 187 -16.28 -9.49 15.87
C LYS A 187 -16.72 -8.43 16.90
N GLN A 188 -15.77 -7.86 17.64
CA GLN A 188 -16.06 -6.80 18.62
C GLN A 188 -16.42 -5.46 17.96
N ALA A 189 -15.75 -5.12 16.87
CA ALA A 189 -15.90 -3.84 16.17
C ALA A 189 -17.03 -3.83 15.13
N GLY A 190 -17.56 -5.00 14.75
CA GLY A 190 -18.58 -5.15 13.70
C GLY A 190 -18.11 -4.71 12.31
N LYS A 191 -16.80 -4.70 12.06
CA LYS A 191 -16.22 -4.31 10.78
C LYS A 191 -15.10 -5.24 10.38
N LYS A 192 -14.96 -5.53 9.07
CA LYS A 192 -13.85 -6.35 8.56
C LYS A 192 -12.52 -5.61 8.74
N LEU A 193 -11.52 -6.33 9.25
CA LEU A 193 -10.14 -5.88 9.41
C LEU A 193 -9.22 -6.63 8.45
N LEU A 194 -8.33 -5.92 7.80
CA LEU A 194 -7.46 -6.44 6.77
C LEU A 194 -6.10 -6.85 7.33
N LEU A 195 -5.55 -7.92 6.76
CA LEU A 195 -4.17 -8.34 7.00
C LEU A 195 -3.48 -8.48 5.64
N THR A 196 -2.45 -7.67 5.40
CA THR A 196 -1.70 -7.65 4.16
C THR A 196 -0.21 -7.78 4.42
N THR A 197 0.57 -7.98 3.39
CA THR A 197 2.03 -7.97 3.49
C THR A 197 2.67 -7.42 2.23
N ALA A 198 3.74 -6.64 2.38
CA ALA A 198 4.67 -6.33 1.31
C ALA A 198 5.77 -7.40 1.27
N VAL A 199 6.12 -7.84 0.07
CA VAL A 199 7.04 -8.97 -0.14
C VAL A 199 8.03 -8.67 -1.26
N GLY A 200 9.24 -9.19 -1.16
CA GLY A 200 10.22 -9.09 -2.23
C GLY A 200 9.72 -9.73 -3.53
N GLY A 201 9.68 -8.95 -4.60
CA GLY A 201 9.23 -9.39 -5.93
C GLY A 201 10.27 -10.24 -6.66
N PHE A 202 10.86 -11.25 -6.02
CA PHE A 202 11.92 -12.09 -6.58
C PHE A 202 11.89 -13.51 -5.97
N LYS A 203 12.37 -14.49 -6.75
CA LYS A 203 12.31 -15.92 -6.40
C LYS A 203 12.95 -16.26 -5.04
N ARG A 204 14.08 -15.62 -4.69
CA ARG A 204 14.78 -15.88 -3.43
C ARG A 204 13.90 -15.62 -2.21
N PHE A 205 12.92 -14.67 -2.27
CA PHE A 205 11.95 -14.47 -1.20
C PHE A 205 11.07 -15.70 -1.00
N LEU A 206 10.60 -16.32 -2.08
CA LEU A 206 9.80 -17.55 -2.03
C LEU A 206 10.58 -18.74 -1.45
N ASP A 207 11.88 -18.82 -1.72
CA ASP A 207 12.72 -19.90 -1.18
C ASP A 207 12.83 -19.84 0.36
N HIS A 208 12.65 -18.64 0.94
CA HIS A 208 12.75 -18.36 2.38
C HIS A 208 11.39 -18.16 3.06
N THR A 209 10.29 -18.47 2.40
CA THR A 209 8.92 -18.33 2.94
C THR A 209 8.04 -19.52 2.51
N GLU A 210 6.92 -19.72 3.21
CA GLU A 210 5.88 -20.71 2.86
C GLU A 210 4.65 -19.95 2.35
N MET A 211 4.74 -19.28 1.19
CA MET A 211 3.68 -18.39 0.71
C MET A 211 2.38 -19.11 0.38
N ASP A 212 2.42 -20.39 0.00
CA ASP A 212 1.26 -21.28 -0.17
C ASP A 212 0.42 -21.39 1.11
N LYS A 213 1.08 -21.39 2.28
CA LYS A 213 0.44 -21.43 3.59
C LYS A 213 0.11 -20.03 4.12
N ALA A 214 1.05 -19.09 4.04
CA ALA A 214 0.90 -17.75 4.57
C ALA A 214 -0.28 -16.99 3.91
N GLN A 215 -0.48 -17.17 2.59
CA GLN A 215 -1.55 -16.52 1.84
C GLN A 215 -2.98 -16.82 2.37
N GLN A 216 -3.16 -17.91 3.11
CA GLN A 216 -4.46 -18.30 3.67
C GLN A 216 -4.94 -17.29 4.72
N TYR A 217 -4.03 -16.61 5.41
CA TYR A 217 -4.31 -15.61 6.44
C TYR A 217 -4.40 -14.19 5.91
N LEU A 218 -3.98 -13.95 4.65
CA LEU A 218 -3.79 -12.64 4.04
C LEU A 218 -4.95 -12.26 3.11
N ASP A 219 -5.35 -10.99 3.15
CA ASP A 219 -6.30 -10.40 2.21
C ASP A 219 -5.58 -10.02 0.90
N TYR A 220 -4.40 -9.38 0.97
CA TYR A 220 -3.58 -8.99 -0.18
C TYR A 220 -2.10 -9.23 0.09
N ILE A 221 -1.35 -9.44 -0.99
CA ILE A 221 0.10 -9.62 -1.03
C ILE A 221 0.65 -8.59 -2.00
N ASN A 222 1.31 -7.57 -1.46
CA ASN A 222 1.86 -6.43 -2.18
C ASN A 222 3.25 -6.81 -2.71
N LEU A 223 3.38 -7.13 -4.00
CA LEU A 223 4.66 -7.47 -4.61
C LEU A 223 5.48 -6.19 -4.80
N MET A 224 6.61 -6.07 -4.13
CA MET A 224 7.58 -5.00 -4.35
C MET A 224 8.33 -5.25 -5.67
N THR A 225 7.66 -5.02 -6.80
CA THR A 225 8.18 -5.20 -8.15
C THR A 225 8.98 -3.97 -8.61
N TYR A 226 9.88 -3.55 -7.72
CA TYR A 226 10.83 -2.45 -7.91
C TYR A 226 12.13 -2.72 -7.14
N ASP A 227 13.10 -1.82 -7.25
CA ASP A 227 14.45 -1.97 -6.70
C ASP A 227 15.23 -3.19 -7.23
N TYR A 228 14.97 -3.54 -8.51
CA TYR A 228 15.64 -4.64 -9.19
C TYR A 228 17.10 -4.37 -9.57
N PHE A 229 17.65 -3.22 -9.23
CA PHE A 229 19.02 -2.79 -9.53
C PHE A 229 20.06 -3.41 -8.57
N GLN A 230 20.12 -4.67 -8.41
CA GLN A 230 21.00 -5.33 -7.43
C GLN A 230 22.50 -5.06 -7.69
N ASP A 231 23.25 -4.89 -6.59
CA ASP A 231 24.69 -4.63 -6.63
C ASP A 231 25.49 -5.76 -7.29
N SER A 232 25.01 -6.99 -7.18
CA SER A 232 25.67 -8.17 -7.75
C SER A 232 25.85 -8.11 -9.28
N LEU A 233 24.99 -7.38 -9.99
CA LEU A 233 25.13 -7.24 -11.44
C LEU A 233 26.22 -6.24 -11.86
N GLY A 234 26.53 -5.25 -11.01
CA GLY A 234 27.56 -4.24 -11.28
C GLY A 234 27.28 -3.37 -12.54
N ILE A 235 26.07 -3.41 -13.09
CA ILE A 235 25.65 -2.69 -14.30
C ILE A 235 24.39 -1.84 -14.04
N ALA A 236 24.14 -0.87 -14.92
CA ALA A 236 22.91 -0.08 -14.87
C ALA A 236 21.77 -0.88 -15.52
N VAL A 237 20.70 -1.11 -14.74
CA VAL A 237 19.54 -1.89 -15.13
C VAL A 237 18.26 -1.13 -14.82
N HIS A 238 17.14 -1.55 -15.39
CA HIS A 238 15.82 -1.08 -14.94
C HIS A 238 15.56 -1.55 -13.52
N HIS A 239 15.01 -0.66 -12.69
CA HIS A 239 14.65 -1.04 -11.32
C HIS A 239 13.19 -1.43 -11.13
N THR A 240 12.35 -1.24 -12.16
CA THR A 240 10.89 -1.48 -12.04
C THR A 240 10.26 -1.91 -13.37
N ASN A 241 10.98 -2.69 -14.17
CA ASN A 241 10.54 -3.18 -15.47
C ASN A 241 9.45 -4.24 -15.36
N LEU A 242 8.49 -4.20 -16.32
CA LEU A 242 7.42 -5.19 -16.40
C LEU A 242 7.93 -6.54 -16.93
N TYR A 243 8.74 -6.53 -17.98
CA TYR A 243 9.31 -7.73 -18.62
C TYR A 243 10.84 -7.68 -18.65
N ALA A 244 11.46 -8.80 -19.04
CA ALA A 244 12.91 -8.86 -19.23
C ALA A 244 13.39 -7.90 -20.31
N SER A 245 14.49 -7.20 -20.04
CA SER A 245 15.20 -6.45 -21.08
C SER A 245 16.00 -7.39 -21.99
N LYS A 246 16.18 -7.03 -23.24
CA LYS A 246 17.13 -7.70 -24.16
C LYS A 246 18.55 -7.13 -24.07
N GLN A 247 18.75 -6.05 -23.32
CA GLN A 247 20.02 -5.35 -23.20
C GLN A 247 20.95 -5.95 -22.13
N TYR A 248 20.37 -6.73 -21.20
CA TYR A 248 21.09 -7.38 -20.11
C TYR A 248 20.31 -8.61 -19.61
N GLN A 249 21.01 -9.51 -18.90
CA GLN A 249 20.43 -10.72 -18.33
C GLN A 249 20.03 -10.45 -16.86
N THR A 250 18.80 -10.75 -16.49
CA THR A 250 18.30 -10.72 -15.11
C THR A 250 17.09 -11.63 -14.97
N GLU A 251 16.92 -12.18 -13.77
CA GLU A 251 15.72 -12.92 -13.41
C GLU A 251 14.67 -12.05 -12.67
N ASN A 252 15.00 -10.77 -12.41
CA ASN A 252 14.15 -9.90 -11.63
C ASN A 252 13.41 -8.91 -12.54
N TYR A 253 12.12 -9.16 -12.74
CA TYR A 253 11.13 -8.30 -13.41
C TYR A 253 9.72 -8.67 -12.98
N ALA A 254 8.77 -7.75 -13.12
CA ALA A 254 7.45 -7.88 -12.50
C ALA A 254 6.64 -9.09 -12.98
N ASP A 255 6.65 -9.41 -14.27
CA ASP A 255 5.95 -10.58 -14.83
C ASP A 255 6.48 -11.91 -14.25
N LYS A 256 7.80 -12.03 -14.10
CA LYS A 256 8.40 -13.20 -13.47
C LYS A 256 8.01 -13.31 -12.01
N ALA A 257 8.06 -12.21 -11.26
CA ALA A 257 7.64 -12.20 -9.86
C ALA A 257 6.19 -12.68 -9.71
N VAL A 258 5.26 -12.15 -10.50
CA VAL A 258 3.85 -12.58 -10.51
C VAL A 258 3.73 -14.06 -10.83
N SER A 259 4.43 -14.53 -11.87
CA SER A 259 4.38 -15.95 -12.29
C SER A 259 4.95 -16.88 -11.23
N ASP A 260 6.07 -16.51 -10.59
CA ASP A 260 6.70 -17.30 -9.53
C ASP A 260 5.79 -17.39 -8.29
N PHE A 261 5.13 -16.30 -7.87
CA PHE A 261 4.18 -16.31 -6.74
C PHE A 261 2.93 -17.16 -7.05
N ILE A 262 2.39 -17.11 -8.27
CA ILE A 262 1.27 -17.97 -8.69
C ILE A 262 1.71 -19.44 -8.67
N ALA A 263 2.88 -19.75 -9.21
CA ALA A 263 3.43 -21.11 -9.20
C ALA A 263 3.71 -21.62 -7.78
N ALA A 264 4.03 -20.72 -6.84
CA ALA A 264 4.17 -21.02 -5.41
C ALA A 264 2.82 -21.16 -4.67
N GLY A 265 1.68 -21.19 -5.36
CA GLY A 265 0.35 -21.43 -4.76
C GLY A 265 -0.39 -20.19 -4.27
N VAL A 266 0.07 -18.99 -4.62
CA VAL A 266 -0.63 -17.75 -4.27
C VAL A 266 -1.67 -17.42 -5.34
N PRO A 267 -2.97 -17.25 -5.00
CA PRO A 267 -3.98 -16.87 -5.97
C PRO A 267 -3.69 -15.48 -6.59
N ALA A 268 -3.77 -15.37 -7.92
CA ALA A 268 -3.59 -14.10 -8.62
C ALA A 268 -4.49 -12.98 -8.07
N SER A 269 -5.70 -13.32 -7.63
CA SER A 269 -6.67 -12.38 -7.03
C SER A 269 -6.26 -11.81 -5.67
N LYS A 270 -5.16 -12.29 -5.06
CA LYS A 270 -4.55 -11.72 -3.85
C LYS A 270 -3.30 -10.90 -4.14
N LEU A 271 -2.71 -11.04 -5.34
CA LEU A 271 -1.48 -10.33 -5.72
C LEU A 271 -1.79 -8.89 -6.13
N VAL A 272 -1.04 -7.95 -5.56
CA VAL A 272 -1.08 -6.53 -5.88
C VAL A 272 0.26 -6.14 -6.48
N LEU A 273 0.23 -5.56 -7.68
CA LEU A 273 1.44 -5.21 -8.44
C LEU A 273 2.06 -3.93 -7.89
N GLY A 274 3.32 -3.96 -7.52
CA GLY A 274 4.07 -2.78 -7.08
C GLY A 274 4.55 -1.90 -8.22
N VAL A 275 4.46 -0.58 -8.03
CA VAL A 275 5.01 0.42 -8.94
C VAL A 275 5.79 1.47 -8.16
N ALA A 276 6.82 2.03 -8.78
CA ALA A 276 7.70 2.98 -8.12
C ALA A 276 7.33 4.43 -8.49
N PHE A 277 7.00 5.24 -7.49
CA PHE A 277 6.80 6.68 -7.70
C PHE A 277 8.10 7.48 -7.63
N TYR A 278 9.23 6.79 -7.59
CA TYR A 278 10.59 7.34 -7.51
C TYR A 278 11.50 6.73 -8.57
N GLY A 279 12.68 7.33 -8.74
CA GLY A 279 13.70 6.82 -9.64
C GLY A 279 14.92 6.27 -8.92
N ARG A 280 15.67 5.43 -9.63
CA ARG A 280 17.02 4.99 -9.25
C ARG A 280 18.00 5.45 -10.29
N SER A 281 19.14 5.95 -9.84
CA SER A 281 20.13 6.54 -10.72
C SER A 281 21.52 6.01 -10.46
N SER A 282 22.30 5.89 -11.54
CA SER A 282 23.69 5.46 -11.49
C SER A 282 24.53 6.26 -12.47
N ARG A 283 25.80 6.51 -12.14
CA ARG A 283 26.80 6.87 -13.13
C ARG A 283 27.35 5.60 -13.76
N VAL A 284 27.46 5.58 -15.09
CA VAL A 284 28.03 4.45 -15.82
C VAL A 284 29.40 4.81 -16.39
N LEU A 285 30.19 3.78 -16.69
CA LEU A 285 31.54 3.97 -17.23
C LEU A 285 31.54 4.25 -18.73
N ASP A 286 30.49 3.78 -19.47
CA ASP A 286 30.38 3.92 -20.93
C ASP A 286 29.04 4.56 -21.29
N ILE A 287 28.98 5.17 -22.48
CA ILE A 287 27.79 5.80 -23.05
C ILE A 287 27.04 4.90 -24.05
N ALA A 288 27.61 3.73 -24.37
CA ALA A 288 26.97 2.77 -25.24
C ALA A 288 25.55 2.42 -24.75
N GLN A 289 24.65 2.08 -25.67
CA GLN A 289 23.25 1.76 -25.40
C GLN A 289 22.52 2.79 -24.53
N ASN A 290 22.97 4.06 -24.57
CA ASN A 290 22.47 5.12 -23.71
C ASN A 290 22.56 4.75 -22.21
N GLY A 291 23.65 4.12 -21.82
CA GLY A 291 23.97 3.73 -20.45
C GLY A 291 23.29 2.45 -19.96
N LEU A 292 22.26 1.93 -20.63
CA LEU A 292 21.56 0.72 -20.21
C LEU A 292 22.43 -0.53 -20.42
N GLY A 293 22.58 -1.36 -19.38
CA GLY A 293 23.46 -2.53 -19.39
C GLY A 293 24.95 -2.22 -19.20
N MET A 294 25.32 -0.94 -19.11
CA MET A 294 26.72 -0.52 -18.95
C MET A 294 27.20 -0.68 -17.51
N LYS A 295 28.49 -0.93 -17.34
CA LYS A 295 29.12 -1.07 -16.02
C LYS A 295 28.89 0.19 -15.19
N ARG A 296 28.39 0.00 -13.97
CA ARG A 296 28.10 1.06 -12.99
C ARG A 296 29.38 1.49 -12.25
N ALA A 297 29.57 2.80 -12.14
CA ALA A 297 30.65 3.38 -11.32
C ALA A 297 30.15 3.64 -9.89
N GLU A 298 28.97 4.27 -9.77
CA GLU A 298 28.39 4.65 -8.48
C GLU A 298 26.86 4.83 -8.57
N TYR A 299 26.20 4.78 -7.42
CA TYR A 299 24.79 5.22 -7.30
C TYR A 299 24.72 6.73 -7.10
N ILE A 300 23.69 7.35 -7.68
CA ILE A 300 23.38 8.78 -7.53
C ILE A 300 21.93 8.89 -7.04
N HIS A 301 21.70 9.66 -5.98
CA HIS A 301 20.34 9.91 -5.53
C HIS A 301 19.58 10.76 -6.56
N VAL A 302 18.32 10.42 -6.86
CA VAL A 302 17.51 11.19 -7.81
C VAL A 302 16.20 11.68 -7.21
N GLY A 303 15.45 10.93 -6.48
CA GLY A 303 14.18 11.37 -5.84
C GLY A 303 12.92 10.94 -6.61
N GLY A 304 11.79 11.60 -6.27
CA GLY A 304 10.46 11.22 -6.72
C GLY A 304 10.13 11.60 -8.17
N TYR A 305 9.04 11.01 -8.68
CA TYR A 305 8.62 11.17 -10.08
C TYR A 305 8.32 12.62 -10.46
N THR A 306 7.68 13.39 -9.58
CA THR A 306 7.44 14.83 -9.87
C THR A 306 8.74 15.57 -10.20
N LEU A 307 9.83 15.32 -9.45
CA LEU A 307 11.13 15.92 -9.74
C LEU A 307 11.67 15.44 -11.09
N ILE A 308 11.60 14.14 -11.38
CA ILE A 308 12.09 13.56 -12.63
C ILE A 308 11.35 14.18 -13.82
N LYS A 309 10.03 14.23 -13.76
CA LYS A 309 9.18 14.77 -14.83
C LYS A 309 9.37 16.27 -15.06
N ASP A 310 9.34 17.05 -13.99
CA ASP A 310 9.33 18.51 -14.10
C ASP A 310 10.71 19.13 -14.32
N SER A 311 11.79 18.43 -13.91
CA SER A 311 13.13 19.03 -13.87
C SER A 311 14.21 18.27 -14.64
N LEU A 312 13.97 17.01 -15.03
CA LEU A 312 14.98 16.18 -15.70
C LEU A 312 14.51 15.70 -17.07
N LEU A 313 13.23 15.42 -17.27
CA LEU A 313 12.70 14.88 -18.52
C LEU A 313 13.00 15.81 -19.71
N ASN A 314 13.92 15.39 -20.60
CA ASN A 314 14.43 16.17 -21.71
C ASN A 314 15.04 17.54 -21.34
N GLN A 315 15.53 17.65 -20.10
CA GLN A 315 16.16 18.86 -19.57
C GLN A 315 17.54 18.53 -19.00
N LYS A 316 18.36 19.55 -18.73
CA LYS A 316 19.69 19.44 -18.12
C LYS A 316 20.61 18.39 -18.80
N GLY A 317 20.46 18.19 -20.11
CA GLY A 317 21.23 17.21 -20.88
C GLY A 317 20.70 15.77 -20.81
N PHE A 318 19.66 15.51 -20.06
CA PHE A 318 18.97 14.21 -20.07
C PHE A 318 18.11 14.07 -21.33
N LYS A 319 18.16 12.89 -21.94
CA LYS A 319 17.27 12.46 -23.02
C LYS A 319 16.41 11.28 -22.54
N TYR A 320 15.18 11.24 -23.02
CA TYR A 320 14.21 10.20 -22.70
C TYR A 320 14.34 9.02 -23.65
N TYR A 321 14.28 7.81 -23.11
CA TYR A 321 14.33 6.55 -23.86
C TYR A 321 13.28 5.57 -23.32
N ARG A 322 12.92 4.58 -24.15
CA ARG A 322 12.04 3.46 -23.80
C ARG A 322 12.69 2.15 -24.20
N ASP A 323 12.83 1.24 -23.24
CA ASP A 323 13.02 -0.17 -23.53
C ASP A 323 11.65 -0.83 -23.73
N ARG A 324 11.24 -0.97 -25.02
CA ARG A 324 9.92 -1.50 -25.36
C ARG A 324 9.78 -2.99 -25.07
N ASN A 325 10.87 -3.75 -24.96
CA ASN A 325 10.81 -5.16 -24.56
C ASN A 325 10.52 -5.27 -23.06
N ALA A 326 11.13 -4.42 -22.25
CA ALA A 326 10.97 -4.39 -20.80
C ALA A 326 9.75 -3.60 -20.33
N GLU A 327 9.08 -2.84 -21.23
CA GLU A 327 8.05 -1.85 -20.89
C GLU A 327 8.55 -0.87 -19.81
N ALA A 328 9.80 -0.41 -19.94
CA ALA A 328 10.47 0.43 -18.97
C ALA A 328 11.05 1.71 -19.58
N PRO A 329 10.69 2.91 -19.08
CA PRO A 329 11.29 4.17 -19.45
C PRO A 329 12.61 4.37 -18.70
N TYR A 330 13.49 5.20 -19.28
CA TYR A 330 14.70 5.66 -18.62
C TYR A 330 15.19 6.99 -19.20
N LEU A 331 15.95 7.73 -18.41
CA LEU A 331 16.69 8.90 -18.86
C LEU A 331 18.18 8.58 -18.90
N PHE A 332 18.85 9.20 -19.86
CA PHE A 332 20.31 9.16 -19.95
C PHE A 332 20.88 10.51 -20.29
N ASN A 333 21.92 10.91 -19.59
CA ASN A 333 22.73 12.09 -19.88
C ASN A 333 24.13 11.64 -20.30
N ALA A 334 24.46 11.77 -21.57
CA ALA A 334 25.74 11.30 -22.11
C ALA A 334 26.96 12.10 -21.62
N SER A 335 26.79 13.39 -21.28
CA SER A 335 27.89 14.22 -20.79
C SER A 335 28.28 13.92 -19.35
N THR A 336 27.32 13.63 -18.49
CA THR A 336 27.54 13.23 -17.09
C THR A 336 27.60 11.71 -16.91
N LYS A 337 27.29 10.95 -17.96
CA LYS A 337 27.14 9.49 -17.95
C LYS A 337 26.11 9.00 -16.90
N GLN A 338 25.08 9.79 -16.64
CA GLN A 338 24.07 9.47 -15.65
C GLN A 338 22.87 8.77 -16.28
N PHE A 339 22.56 7.59 -15.77
CA PHE A 339 21.42 6.76 -16.13
C PHE A 339 20.37 6.86 -14.99
N ILE A 340 19.09 7.02 -15.35
CA ILE A 340 17.97 7.05 -14.39
C ILE A 340 16.89 6.08 -14.88
N SER A 341 16.55 5.07 -14.06
CA SER A 341 15.43 4.17 -14.27
C SER A 341 14.27 4.59 -13.36
N TYR A 342 13.02 4.55 -13.87
CA TYR A 342 11.84 4.98 -13.14
C TYR A 342 10.56 4.45 -13.83
N ASP A 343 9.38 4.63 -13.20
CA ASP A 343 8.08 4.47 -13.86
C ASP A 343 7.56 5.81 -14.37
N ASP A 344 6.94 5.83 -15.55
CA ASP A 344 6.18 6.95 -16.09
C ASP A 344 4.73 6.54 -16.44
N GLU A 345 3.93 7.45 -16.97
CA GLU A 345 2.54 7.16 -17.33
C GLU A 345 2.44 6.07 -18.40
N TRP A 346 3.44 5.94 -19.28
CA TRP A 346 3.46 4.89 -20.29
C TRP A 346 3.70 3.49 -19.66
N SER A 347 4.68 3.34 -18.77
CA SER A 347 4.91 2.07 -18.07
C SER A 347 3.79 1.73 -17.08
N ILE A 348 3.22 2.72 -16.40
CA ILE A 348 2.05 2.55 -15.53
C ILE A 348 0.85 2.03 -16.33
N LYS A 349 0.60 2.59 -17.53
CA LYS A 349 -0.45 2.09 -18.42
C LYS A 349 -0.23 0.62 -18.78
N ALA A 350 0.99 0.23 -19.14
CA ALA A 350 1.34 -1.16 -19.46
C ALA A 350 1.10 -2.09 -18.24
N LYS A 351 1.57 -1.69 -17.06
CA LYS A 351 1.38 -2.42 -15.79
C LYS A 351 -0.10 -2.55 -15.41
N CYS A 352 -0.91 -1.52 -15.60
CA CYS A 352 -2.37 -1.59 -15.38
C CYS A 352 -3.05 -2.55 -16.37
N HIS A 353 -2.67 -2.56 -17.64
CA HIS A 353 -3.18 -3.54 -18.60
C HIS A 353 -2.76 -4.97 -18.23
N TYR A 354 -1.52 -5.15 -17.78
CA TYR A 354 -0.99 -6.43 -17.32
C TYR A 354 -1.81 -6.97 -16.14
N LEU A 355 -1.99 -6.18 -15.09
CA LEU A 355 -2.74 -6.63 -13.90
C LEU A 355 -4.20 -6.99 -14.21
N ILE A 356 -4.84 -6.26 -15.13
CA ILE A 356 -6.21 -6.56 -15.58
C ILE A 356 -6.24 -7.90 -16.34
N LYS A 357 -5.31 -8.10 -17.28
CA LYS A 357 -5.19 -9.32 -18.09
C LYS A 357 -4.93 -10.55 -17.21
N HIS A 358 -4.08 -10.42 -16.20
CA HIS A 358 -3.70 -11.51 -15.28
C HIS A 358 -4.62 -11.62 -14.06
N LYS A 359 -5.69 -10.82 -13.98
CA LYS A 359 -6.72 -10.84 -12.91
C LYS A 359 -6.11 -10.65 -11.51
N LEU A 360 -5.10 -9.80 -11.40
CA LEU A 360 -4.51 -9.43 -10.11
C LEU A 360 -5.50 -8.58 -9.29
N ALA A 361 -5.25 -8.46 -7.98
CA ALA A 361 -6.10 -7.68 -7.08
C ALA A 361 -6.06 -6.17 -7.38
N GLY A 362 -4.92 -5.65 -7.83
CA GLY A 362 -4.75 -4.23 -8.11
C GLY A 362 -3.30 -3.78 -8.15
N VAL A 363 -3.06 -2.55 -7.73
CA VAL A 363 -1.74 -1.90 -7.71
C VAL A 363 -1.44 -1.31 -6.34
N MET A 364 -0.17 -1.35 -5.93
CA MET A 364 0.34 -0.55 -4.82
C MET A 364 1.54 0.28 -5.28
N PHE A 365 1.81 1.37 -4.58
CA PHE A 365 2.95 2.23 -4.90
C PHE A 365 3.71 2.74 -3.68
N TRP A 366 5.03 2.78 -3.82
CA TRP A 366 5.97 3.45 -2.94
C TRP A 366 6.50 4.71 -3.63
N GLU A 367 6.38 5.92 -3.08
CA GLU A 367 5.48 6.34 -2.01
C GLU A 367 4.68 7.58 -2.45
N TYR A 368 3.59 7.88 -1.78
CA TYR A 368 2.66 8.94 -2.16
C TYR A 368 3.32 10.31 -2.34
N ALA A 369 4.26 10.67 -1.45
CA ALA A 369 4.94 11.97 -1.46
C ALA A 369 5.86 12.21 -2.68
N ASP A 370 6.18 11.16 -3.44
CA ASP A 370 7.08 11.21 -4.59
C ASP A 370 6.39 11.62 -5.89
N ASP A 371 5.05 11.54 -5.95
CA ASP A 371 4.22 12.01 -7.07
C ASP A 371 3.30 13.18 -6.65
N LYS A 372 3.89 14.29 -6.22
CA LYS A 372 3.19 15.44 -5.63
C LYS A 372 2.13 16.07 -6.53
N LYS A 373 2.21 15.87 -7.86
CA LYS A 373 1.25 16.38 -8.84
C LYS A 373 0.31 15.30 -9.35
N GLU A 374 0.35 14.12 -8.73
CA GLU A 374 -0.49 12.95 -9.06
C GLU A 374 -0.43 12.52 -10.54
N TYR A 375 0.70 12.69 -11.19
CA TYR A 375 0.86 12.28 -12.60
C TYR A 375 0.64 10.78 -12.79
N LEU A 376 1.31 9.95 -11.97
CA LEU A 376 1.20 8.50 -12.02
C LEU A 376 -0.11 8.03 -11.39
N LEU A 377 -0.54 8.64 -10.29
CA LEU A 377 -1.80 8.29 -9.63
C LEU A 377 -3.00 8.58 -10.54
N ASN A 378 -2.98 9.67 -11.32
CA ASN A 378 -4.02 9.96 -12.31
C ASN A 378 -4.11 8.88 -13.39
N GLU A 379 -2.97 8.39 -13.90
CA GLU A 379 -2.95 7.31 -14.89
C GLU A 379 -3.50 6.00 -14.30
N ILE A 380 -3.11 5.64 -13.06
CA ILE A 380 -3.63 4.48 -12.34
C ILE A 380 -5.16 4.58 -12.19
N ASP A 381 -5.65 5.71 -11.67
CA ASP A 381 -7.08 5.94 -11.44
C ASP A 381 -7.88 5.83 -12.74
N ALA A 382 -7.42 6.48 -13.81
CA ALA A 382 -8.07 6.44 -15.12
C ALA A 382 -8.14 5.01 -15.70
N ARG A 383 -7.15 4.12 -15.41
CA ARG A 383 -7.14 2.75 -15.94
C ARG A 383 -7.96 1.77 -15.11
N LEU A 384 -8.02 1.95 -13.79
CA LEU A 384 -8.60 0.95 -12.90
C LEU A 384 -10.02 1.30 -12.43
N ARG A 385 -10.41 2.58 -12.39
CA ARG A 385 -11.76 2.98 -11.96
C ARG A 385 -12.77 3.15 -13.09
N ALA A 386 -12.31 3.48 -14.29
CA ALA A 386 -13.18 3.69 -15.44
C ALA A 386 -13.83 2.40 -16.00
N ARG A 387 -13.76 1.25 -15.25
CA ARG A 387 -14.25 -0.05 -15.74
C ARG A 387 -15.21 -0.74 -14.79
#